data_159294421c009ba35b400ad9da919b92
#
_entry.id   159294421c009ba35b400ad9da919b92
#
_cell.length_a   1.000
_cell.length_b   1.000
_cell.length_c   1.000
_cell.angle_alpha   90.00
_cell.angle_beta   90.00
_cell.angle_gamma   90.00
#
_symmetry.space_group_name_H-M   'P 1'
#
loop_
_entity.id
_entity.type
_entity.pdbx_description
1 polymer ?
#
loop_
_entity_poly.entity_id
_entity_poly.type
_entity_poly.pdbx_seq_one_letter_code
_entity_poly.pdbx_strand_id
1 'polypeptide(L)'
;MMTESYYNSFVLVIPFIHNHVPAFTDLSKKDYDCFYAQVFENKKPELKKFPLGVKQKNCLATCNYNARARGLTKLMSVSEAKRKCPELVLVDGEDLTPFRDMSKILFNFFKTFSWNNKAERLGFDEVFMGSHLAQFLRLQVEEKYGFTSTCGISTNKMLSKLVGSKNKPRNQTTLLATTEDEVIAFVDTHKLRRIPGLGFKTVQALGTYAGADMSKGISEIPELSDNPVTVADVRLHPGISSATIETLLMGPGAEKGVGIRIWGLLHGVDGTEVKEASDVPSQISIEDTYKGLDTMAQITEELHKLSCSLIRRMRVDLLVIEPGTDTPGAQRWIARPKTLRLSLRSWAYLHSRQGQAYGRVSRSGPLPNFVFDFKNDIEHIAEKLVSDALLPLLRRLSSERGQRWNLQMLNICVANMVVGAADDKTGAGRDISVMFKRQDQVLKPFQIKEEQDVGQDDENGHPVSEGEDEDEDDKDEDGDWDMWDNVSCHLCGNFIPMFAVPAHQRYHEMEGC
;
A
#
# COMPACT_ATOMS: atom_id res chain seq x y z
N MET A 1 -10.89 22.97 -38.54
CA MET A 1 -10.23 21.86 -39.23
C MET A 1 -8.93 21.58 -38.52
N MET A 2 -8.95 20.87 -37.42
CA MET A 2 -7.80 20.24 -36.68
C MET A 2 -8.35 19.54 -35.44
N THR A 3 -9.16 18.50 -35.64
CA THR A 3 -9.74 17.72 -34.53
C THR A 3 -9.86 16.22 -34.81
N GLU A 4 -9.08 15.67 -35.77
CA GLU A 4 -9.23 14.26 -36.15
C GLU A 4 -7.95 13.43 -36.13
N SER A 5 -6.89 13.82 -35.41
CA SER A 5 -5.63 13.05 -35.45
C SER A 5 -5.20 12.40 -34.15
N TYR A 6 -6.02 12.37 -33.10
CA TYR A 6 -5.60 11.82 -31.80
C TYR A 6 -6.27 10.50 -31.38
N TYR A 7 -7.16 9.93 -32.19
CA TYR A 7 -7.89 8.71 -31.83
C TYR A 7 -7.37 7.41 -32.45
N ASN A 8 -6.38 7.43 -33.32
CA ASN A 8 -6.00 6.26 -34.12
C ASN A 8 -4.67 5.59 -33.74
N SER A 9 -4.19 5.68 -32.51
CA SER A 9 -2.90 5.04 -32.15
C SER A 9 -2.95 4.02 -31.03
N PHE A 10 -4.12 3.54 -30.63
CA PHE A 10 -4.26 2.51 -29.59
C PHE A 10 -5.26 1.42 -29.97
N VAL A 11 -5.04 0.76 -31.11
CA VAL A 11 -5.65 -0.55 -31.34
C VAL A 11 -4.62 -1.58 -30.91
N LEU A 12 -4.73 -2.03 -29.65
CA LEU A 12 -4.00 -3.19 -29.17
C LEU A 12 -4.73 -4.45 -29.64
N VAL A 13 -4.14 -5.18 -30.57
CA VAL A 13 -4.60 -6.52 -30.96
C VAL A 13 -4.35 -7.45 -29.78
N ILE A 14 -5.41 -7.93 -29.16
CA ILE A 14 -5.38 -8.92 -28.10
C ILE A 14 -5.43 -10.30 -28.75
N PRO A 15 -4.45 -11.18 -28.58
CA PRO A 15 -4.64 -12.59 -28.88
C PRO A 15 -5.47 -13.25 -27.76
N PHE A 16 -6.53 -13.89 -28.16
CA PHE A 16 -7.36 -14.75 -27.32
C PHE A 16 -6.52 -15.83 -26.65
N ILE A 17 -6.48 -15.84 -25.32
CA ILE A 17 -6.21 -17.05 -24.54
C ILE A 17 -7.45 -17.30 -23.69
N HIS A 18 -8.06 -18.44 -23.92
CA HIS A 18 -9.26 -18.93 -23.25
C HIS A 18 -9.03 -19.15 -21.76
N ASN A 19 -10.04 -18.76 -21.02
CA ASN A 19 -10.50 -19.12 -19.69
C ASN A 19 -10.28 -18.11 -18.55
N HIS A 20 -11.40 -17.43 -18.22
CA HIS A 20 -11.70 -16.78 -16.94
C HIS A 20 -10.67 -15.79 -16.39
N VAL A 21 -10.50 -14.65 -17.07
CA VAL A 21 -9.93 -13.44 -16.47
C VAL A 21 -10.89 -12.29 -16.77
N PRO A 22 -11.40 -11.57 -15.75
CA PRO A 22 -12.19 -10.38 -15.98
C PRO A 22 -11.37 -9.34 -16.72
N ALA A 23 -12.02 -8.60 -17.60
CA ALA A 23 -11.52 -7.60 -18.54
C ALA A 23 -10.16 -6.99 -18.18
N PHE A 24 -9.20 -7.13 -19.09
CA PHE A 24 -7.84 -6.58 -19.04
C PHE A 24 -7.86 -5.11 -18.67
N THR A 25 -7.50 -4.81 -17.43
CA THR A 25 -7.11 -3.47 -17.05
C THR A 25 -5.60 -3.38 -17.16
N ASP A 26 -5.10 -2.69 -18.18
CA ASP A 26 -3.69 -2.29 -18.22
C ASP A 26 -3.35 -1.54 -16.95
N LEU A 27 -2.43 -2.09 -16.17
CA LEU A 27 -1.95 -1.46 -14.96
C LEU A 27 -0.80 -0.53 -15.27
N SER A 28 -0.90 0.70 -14.80
CA SER A 28 0.18 1.67 -14.87
C SER A 28 0.75 1.95 -13.49
N LYS A 29 2.08 1.94 -13.39
CA LYS A 29 2.80 2.44 -12.22
C LYS A 29 3.39 3.80 -12.56
N LYS A 30 3.04 4.82 -11.79
CA LYS A 30 3.65 6.14 -11.81
C LYS A 30 4.73 6.22 -10.72
N ASP A 31 5.87 6.81 -11.04
CA ASP A 31 7.02 6.96 -10.15
C ASP A 31 7.63 8.36 -10.41
N TYR A 32 7.57 9.23 -9.42
CA TYR A 32 8.11 10.58 -9.55
C TYR A 32 9.63 10.56 -9.52
N ASP A 33 10.24 11.23 -10.47
CA ASP A 33 11.69 11.29 -10.61
C ASP A 33 12.33 12.10 -9.49
N CYS A 34 13.22 11.51 -8.70
CA CYS A 34 13.91 12.19 -7.60
C CYS A 34 12.97 13.01 -6.70
N PHE A 35 11.84 12.46 -6.30
CA PHE A 35 10.71 13.15 -5.68
C PHE A 35 11.08 14.22 -4.66
N TYR A 36 11.92 13.88 -3.66
CA TYR A 36 12.31 14.86 -2.63
C TYR A 36 13.08 16.05 -3.21
N ALA A 37 13.94 15.81 -4.20
CA ALA A 37 14.66 16.91 -4.86
C ALA A 37 13.69 17.81 -5.62
N GLN A 38 12.71 17.24 -6.34
CA GLN A 38 11.71 18.04 -7.07
C GLN A 38 10.81 18.86 -6.15
N VAL A 39 10.52 18.41 -4.93
CA VAL A 39 9.78 19.25 -3.95
C VAL A 39 10.54 20.53 -3.64
N PHE A 40 11.87 20.48 -3.48
CA PHE A 40 12.69 21.67 -3.28
C PHE A 40 12.87 22.48 -4.56
N GLU A 41 13.08 21.84 -5.69
CA GLU A 41 13.21 22.48 -6.99
C GLU A 41 11.94 23.24 -7.40
N ASN A 42 10.76 22.77 -7.03
CA ASN A 42 9.50 23.46 -7.30
C ASN A 42 9.29 24.67 -6.36
N LYS A 43 9.78 24.59 -5.12
CA LYS A 43 9.80 25.73 -4.20
C LYS A 43 10.82 26.80 -4.61
N LYS A 44 11.96 26.38 -5.17
CA LYS A 44 13.08 27.24 -5.60
C LYS A 44 13.59 26.77 -6.96
N PRO A 45 12.98 27.28 -8.08
CA PRO A 45 13.29 26.82 -9.44
C PRO A 45 14.75 26.96 -9.87
N GLU A 46 15.48 27.87 -9.26
CA GLU A 46 16.92 28.06 -9.50
C GLU A 46 17.74 26.82 -9.17
N LEU A 47 17.29 25.99 -8.22
CA LEU A 47 17.98 24.75 -7.81
C LEU A 47 18.04 23.69 -8.93
N LYS A 48 17.12 23.76 -9.91
CA LYS A 48 17.10 22.83 -11.07
C LYS A 48 18.39 22.87 -11.90
N LYS A 49 19.13 23.98 -11.85
CA LYS A 49 20.37 24.18 -12.61
C LYS A 49 21.59 23.58 -11.95
N PHE A 50 21.52 23.29 -10.66
CA PHE A 50 22.65 22.82 -9.85
C PHE A 50 22.55 21.34 -9.51
N PRO A 51 23.66 20.65 -9.23
CA PRO A 51 23.61 19.36 -8.57
C PRO A 51 23.04 19.53 -7.16
N LEU A 52 21.86 18.95 -6.91
CA LEU A 52 21.11 19.07 -5.66
C LEU A 52 21.08 17.74 -4.92
N GLY A 53 21.46 17.75 -3.65
CA GLY A 53 21.33 16.64 -2.71
C GLY A 53 20.41 16.97 -1.56
N VAL A 54 19.45 16.10 -1.27
CA VAL A 54 18.60 16.17 -0.08
C VAL A 54 19.24 15.31 0.99
N LYS A 55 19.76 15.95 2.04
CA LYS A 55 20.41 15.23 3.15
C LYS A 55 19.42 14.88 4.25
N GLN A 56 19.61 13.71 4.83
CA GLN A 56 19.05 13.32 6.11
C GLN A 56 20.19 12.87 7.00
N LYS A 57 20.38 13.53 8.15
CA LYS A 57 21.56 13.35 9.00
C LYS A 57 22.87 13.47 8.17
N ASN A 58 23.64 12.40 8.08
CA ASN A 58 24.94 12.39 7.42
C ASN A 58 24.95 11.72 6.04
N CYS A 59 23.79 11.42 5.46
CA CYS A 59 23.70 10.78 4.15
C CYS A 59 22.72 11.51 3.20
N LEU A 60 22.86 11.25 1.91
CA LEU A 60 21.92 11.70 0.90
C LEU A 60 20.70 10.77 0.89
N ALA A 61 19.52 11.27 1.26
CA ALA A 61 18.28 10.54 1.07
C ALA A 61 17.98 10.38 -0.43
N THR A 62 18.20 11.44 -1.21
CA THR A 62 18.15 11.42 -2.67
C THR A 62 18.97 12.56 -3.26
N CYS A 63 19.15 12.54 -4.57
CA CYS A 63 19.75 13.65 -5.32
C CYS A 63 19.10 13.75 -6.71
N ASN A 64 19.14 14.97 -7.29
CA ASN A 64 18.61 15.21 -8.63
C ASN A 64 19.48 14.58 -9.72
N TYR A 65 19.00 14.61 -10.97
CA TYR A 65 19.74 14.00 -12.09
C TYR A 65 21.04 14.72 -12.43
N ASN A 66 21.14 16.03 -12.18
CA ASN A 66 22.40 16.76 -12.31
C ASN A 66 23.49 16.25 -11.37
N ALA A 67 23.11 15.90 -10.14
CA ALA A 67 24.00 15.28 -9.17
C ALA A 67 24.33 13.82 -9.55
N ARG A 68 23.33 13.05 -10.02
CA ARG A 68 23.56 11.66 -10.49
C ARG A 68 24.51 11.60 -11.68
N ALA A 69 24.43 12.53 -12.62
CA ALA A 69 25.34 12.63 -13.75
C ALA A 69 26.81 12.84 -13.30
N ARG A 70 27.02 13.37 -12.09
CA ARG A 70 28.35 13.53 -11.45
C ARG A 70 28.76 12.36 -10.57
N GLY A 71 28.06 11.22 -10.68
CA GLY A 71 28.36 9.99 -9.96
C GLY A 71 27.88 9.97 -8.50
N LEU A 72 26.95 10.84 -8.12
CA LEU A 72 26.32 10.81 -6.81
C LEU A 72 25.15 9.82 -6.78
N THR A 73 25.02 9.09 -5.68
CA THR A 73 23.96 8.10 -5.46
C THR A 73 23.24 8.35 -4.15
N LYS A 74 22.02 7.83 -4.03
CA LYS A 74 21.31 7.80 -2.74
C LYS A 74 22.10 6.98 -1.72
N LEU A 75 21.96 7.32 -0.45
CA LEU A 75 22.65 6.73 0.71
C LEU A 75 24.15 6.98 0.78
N MET A 76 24.73 7.71 -0.18
CA MET A 76 26.11 8.16 -0.09
C MET A 76 26.28 9.12 1.11
N SER A 77 27.41 9.03 1.83
CA SER A 77 27.69 9.97 2.92
C SER A 77 27.85 11.39 2.38
N VAL A 78 27.43 12.39 3.15
CA VAL A 78 27.55 13.81 2.77
C VAL A 78 29.01 14.19 2.50
N SER A 79 29.95 13.67 3.30
CA SER A 79 31.39 13.93 3.11
C SER A 79 31.93 13.35 1.79
N GLU A 80 31.53 12.15 1.44
CA GLU A 80 31.92 11.53 0.15
C GLU A 80 31.26 12.25 -1.03
N ALA A 81 29.97 12.62 -0.90
CA ALA A 81 29.25 13.35 -1.93
C ALA A 81 29.91 14.70 -2.23
N LYS A 82 30.28 15.45 -1.20
CA LYS A 82 30.99 16.72 -1.35
C LYS A 82 32.40 16.55 -1.94
N ARG A 83 33.11 15.45 -1.63
CA ARG A 83 34.39 15.14 -2.23
C ARG A 83 34.26 14.87 -3.74
N LYS A 84 33.20 14.14 -4.16
CA LYS A 84 32.95 13.84 -5.58
C LYS A 84 32.40 15.04 -6.36
N CYS A 85 31.62 15.88 -5.72
CA CYS A 85 30.97 17.05 -6.31
C CYS A 85 31.04 18.23 -5.34
N PRO A 86 32.15 19.00 -5.34
CA PRO A 86 32.32 20.15 -4.44
C PRO A 86 31.21 21.21 -4.55
N GLU A 87 30.67 21.40 -5.76
CA GLU A 87 29.58 22.33 -6.05
C GLU A 87 28.18 21.82 -5.65
N LEU A 88 28.07 20.63 -5.06
CA LEU A 88 26.81 20.06 -4.63
C LEU A 88 26.06 21.02 -3.68
N VAL A 89 24.87 21.41 -4.05
CA VAL A 89 23.94 22.13 -3.17
C VAL A 89 23.25 21.12 -2.26
N LEU A 90 23.34 21.32 -0.96
CA LEU A 90 22.70 20.46 0.04
C LEU A 90 21.50 21.17 0.65
N VAL A 91 20.36 20.50 0.67
CA VAL A 91 19.16 20.91 1.39
C VAL A 91 18.80 19.90 2.47
N ASP A 92 18.21 20.37 3.55
CA ASP A 92 17.79 19.54 4.66
C ASP A 92 16.45 18.87 4.34
N GLY A 93 16.39 17.55 4.47
CA GLY A 93 15.20 16.73 4.23
C GLY A 93 14.78 15.92 5.45
N GLU A 94 15.15 16.31 6.66
CA GLU A 94 14.75 15.62 7.88
C GLU A 94 13.25 15.82 8.18
N ASP A 95 12.72 17.02 7.90
CA ASP A 95 11.28 17.23 7.95
C ASP A 95 10.59 16.61 6.75
N LEU A 96 9.85 15.53 7.00
CA LEU A 96 9.10 14.79 5.96
C LEU A 96 7.75 15.42 5.60
N THR A 97 7.30 16.45 6.32
CA THR A 97 5.99 17.09 6.12
C THR A 97 5.79 17.60 4.68
N PRO A 98 6.75 18.35 4.08
CA PRO A 98 6.56 18.87 2.73
C PRO A 98 6.42 17.76 1.67
N PHE A 99 7.13 16.65 1.85
CA PHE A 99 7.07 15.52 0.91
C PHE A 99 5.75 14.77 1.02
N ARG A 100 5.27 14.60 2.24
CA ARG A 100 3.99 13.96 2.54
C ARG A 100 2.81 14.74 1.98
N ASP A 101 2.80 16.05 2.19
CA ASP A 101 1.73 16.93 1.72
C ASP A 101 1.67 16.93 0.21
N MET A 102 2.81 17.05 -0.46
CA MET A 102 2.88 16.96 -1.92
C MET A 102 2.46 15.58 -2.43
N SER A 103 2.88 14.50 -1.76
CA SER A 103 2.44 13.14 -2.10
C SER A 103 0.91 12.97 -2.01
N LYS A 104 0.26 13.55 -0.99
CA LYS A 104 -1.21 13.56 -0.86
C LYS A 104 -1.87 14.32 -2.01
N ILE A 105 -1.35 15.49 -2.35
CA ILE A 105 -1.88 16.32 -3.46
C ILE A 105 -1.81 15.55 -4.78
N LEU A 106 -0.67 14.96 -5.08
CA LEU A 106 -0.47 14.21 -6.32
C LEU A 106 -1.30 12.92 -6.35
N PHE A 107 -1.42 12.22 -5.22
CA PHE A 107 -2.27 11.04 -5.12
C PHE A 107 -3.75 11.38 -5.35
N ASN A 108 -4.26 12.46 -4.74
CA ASN A 108 -5.63 12.91 -4.93
C ASN A 108 -5.87 13.28 -6.41
N PHE A 109 -4.90 13.90 -7.08
CA PHE A 109 -4.99 14.14 -8.51
C PHE A 109 -5.15 12.83 -9.31
N PHE A 110 -4.33 11.81 -9.06
CA PHE A 110 -4.48 10.53 -9.77
C PHE A 110 -5.77 9.79 -9.43
N LYS A 111 -6.23 9.88 -8.17
CA LYS A 111 -7.48 9.29 -7.72
C LYS A 111 -8.67 9.76 -8.57
N THR A 112 -8.69 11.02 -9.03
CA THR A 112 -9.77 11.56 -9.88
C THR A 112 -9.85 10.91 -11.27
N PHE A 113 -8.79 10.27 -11.73
CA PHE A 113 -8.71 9.57 -13.01
C PHE A 113 -8.75 8.05 -12.87
N SER A 114 -8.93 7.53 -11.66
CA SER A 114 -8.97 6.09 -11.42
C SER A 114 -10.36 5.53 -11.66
N TRP A 115 -10.43 4.39 -12.36
CA TRP A 115 -11.67 3.65 -12.52
C TRP A 115 -12.03 2.96 -11.21
N ASN A 116 -13.31 3.05 -10.78
CA ASN A 116 -13.80 2.45 -9.53
C ASN A 116 -12.96 2.78 -8.30
N ASN A 117 -12.40 4.00 -8.23
CA ASN A 117 -11.53 4.42 -7.12
C ASN A 117 -10.30 3.52 -6.88
N LYS A 118 -9.92 2.67 -7.86
CA LYS A 118 -8.76 1.77 -7.76
C LYS A 118 -7.48 2.54 -8.05
N ALA A 119 -6.90 3.12 -6.99
CA ALA A 119 -5.60 3.75 -7.00
C ALA A 119 -4.86 3.39 -5.71
N GLU A 120 -3.71 2.74 -5.83
CA GLU A 120 -2.92 2.26 -4.70
C GLU A 120 -1.62 3.05 -4.60
N ARG A 121 -1.42 3.75 -3.49
CA ARG A 121 -0.18 4.47 -3.20
C ARG A 121 0.85 3.54 -2.56
N LEU A 122 2.05 3.53 -3.13
CA LEU A 122 3.20 2.80 -2.61
C LEU A 122 4.30 3.80 -2.21
N GLY A 123 4.37 4.13 -0.93
CA GLY A 123 5.28 5.17 -0.44
C GLY A 123 4.81 6.59 -0.74
N PHE A 124 5.76 7.52 -0.93
CA PHE A 124 5.47 8.93 -1.24
C PHE A 124 5.46 9.22 -2.73
N ASP A 125 6.15 8.44 -3.52
CA ASP A 125 6.53 8.73 -4.89
C ASP A 125 6.02 7.72 -5.93
N GLU A 126 5.26 6.71 -5.51
CA GLU A 126 4.76 5.67 -6.40
C GLU A 126 3.25 5.47 -6.28
N VAL A 127 2.58 5.32 -7.43
CA VAL A 127 1.14 5.01 -7.52
C VAL A 127 0.89 3.94 -8.56
N PHE A 128 0.10 2.91 -8.20
CA PHE A 128 -0.49 1.97 -9.14
C PHE A 128 -1.92 2.38 -9.46
N MET A 129 -2.29 2.31 -10.72
CA MET A 129 -3.66 2.55 -11.19
C MET A 129 -3.91 1.88 -12.54
N GLY A 130 -5.17 1.56 -12.84
CA GLY A 130 -5.60 1.24 -14.19
C GLY A 130 -5.70 2.54 -14.99
N SER A 131 -5.01 2.64 -16.13
CA SER A 131 -5.06 3.86 -16.92
C SER A 131 -4.54 3.68 -18.33
N HIS A 132 -5.38 3.99 -19.31
CA HIS A 132 -4.98 4.20 -20.70
C HIS A 132 -4.39 5.59 -20.94
N LEU A 133 -4.44 6.48 -19.93
CA LEU A 133 -4.05 7.88 -20.01
C LEU A 133 -2.67 8.18 -19.45
N ALA A 134 -1.77 7.20 -19.47
CA ALA A 134 -0.47 7.32 -18.80
C ALA A 134 0.35 8.55 -19.26
N GLN A 135 0.40 8.81 -20.55
CA GLN A 135 1.11 9.95 -21.11
C GLN A 135 0.42 11.27 -20.73
N PHE A 136 -0.90 11.33 -20.87
CA PHE A 136 -1.68 12.50 -20.47
C PHE A 136 -1.46 12.85 -18.99
N LEU A 137 -1.59 11.87 -18.11
CA LEU A 137 -1.40 12.07 -16.68
C LEU A 137 0.03 12.51 -16.33
N ARG A 138 1.04 12.00 -17.02
CA ARG A 138 2.43 12.46 -16.83
C ARG A 138 2.58 13.93 -17.21
N LEU A 139 2.04 14.33 -18.37
CA LEU A 139 2.07 15.71 -18.83
C LEU A 139 1.29 16.63 -17.89
N GLN A 140 0.11 16.24 -17.44
CA GLN A 140 -0.69 17.00 -16.49
C GLN A 140 0.00 17.20 -15.13
N VAL A 141 0.68 16.17 -14.62
CA VAL A 141 1.44 16.29 -13.37
C VAL A 141 2.63 17.24 -13.55
N GLU A 142 3.30 17.18 -14.69
CA GLU A 142 4.41 18.07 -14.99
C GLU A 142 3.95 19.52 -15.18
N GLU A 143 2.89 19.76 -15.93
CA GLU A 143 2.36 21.08 -16.20
C GLU A 143 1.76 21.72 -14.93
N LYS A 144 0.90 20.98 -14.22
CA LYS A 144 0.14 21.52 -13.09
C LYS A 144 0.94 21.60 -11.80
N TYR A 145 1.82 20.63 -11.57
CA TYR A 145 2.54 20.50 -10.30
C TYR A 145 4.06 20.59 -10.43
N GLY A 146 4.60 20.67 -11.65
CA GLY A 146 6.03 20.77 -11.93
C GLY A 146 6.83 19.51 -11.66
N PHE A 147 6.18 18.33 -11.57
CA PHE A 147 6.84 17.05 -11.31
C PHE A 147 7.01 16.22 -12.56
N THR A 148 8.25 15.89 -12.90
CA THR A 148 8.52 14.88 -13.90
C THR A 148 8.29 13.49 -13.31
N SER A 149 7.84 12.56 -14.12
CA SER A 149 7.57 11.19 -13.69
C SER A 149 7.89 10.16 -14.76
N THR A 150 8.17 8.95 -14.31
CA THR A 150 8.33 7.77 -15.18
C THR A 150 7.15 6.84 -15.00
N CYS A 151 6.68 6.25 -16.08
CA CYS A 151 5.57 5.31 -16.09
C CYS A 151 5.98 3.97 -16.69
N GLY A 152 5.61 2.89 -16.02
CA GLY A 152 5.64 1.52 -16.55
C GLY A 152 4.23 1.00 -16.74
N ILE A 153 3.93 0.43 -17.90
CA ILE A 153 2.63 -0.14 -18.26
C ILE A 153 2.81 -1.63 -18.56
N SER A 154 2.01 -2.47 -17.93
CA SER A 154 1.99 -3.91 -18.15
C SER A 154 0.72 -4.53 -17.58
N THR A 155 0.60 -5.85 -17.67
CA THR A 155 -0.58 -6.63 -17.27
C THR A 155 -0.73 -6.83 -15.76
N ASN A 156 0.32 -6.61 -14.96
CA ASN A 156 0.25 -6.72 -13.49
C ASN A 156 1.18 -5.72 -12.78
N LYS A 157 1.06 -5.61 -11.46
CA LYS A 157 1.80 -4.64 -10.65
C LYS A 157 3.31 -4.87 -10.66
N MET A 158 3.73 -6.13 -10.57
CA MET A 158 5.14 -6.48 -10.57
C MET A 158 5.81 -6.08 -11.89
N LEU A 159 5.25 -6.49 -13.01
CA LEU A 159 5.77 -6.16 -14.35
C LEU A 159 5.77 -4.65 -14.59
N SER A 160 4.69 -3.95 -14.26
CA SER A 160 4.61 -2.48 -14.37
C SER A 160 5.72 -1.78 -13.58
N LYS A 161 6.06 -2.30 -12.39
CA LYS A 161 7.15 -1.76 -11.57
C LYS A 161 8.52 -2.03 -12.17
N LEU A 162 8.77 -3.21 -12.71
CA LEU A 162 10.03 -3.57 -13.37
C LEU A 162 10.26 -2.73 -14.63
N VAL A 163 9.26 -2.68 -15.49
CA VAL A 163 9.29 -1.92 -16.75
C VAL A 163 9.49 -0.42 -16.51
N GLY A 164 8.77 0.15 -15.51
CA GLY A 164 8.89 1.55 -15.16
C GLY A 164 10.26 1.96 -14.61
N SER A 165 11.12 1.00 -14.28
CA SER A 165 12.49 1.30 -13.85
C SER A 165 13.50 1.41 -15.00
N LYS A 166 13.14 0.95 -16.22
CA LYS A 166 14.10 0.80 -17.35
C LYS A 166 14.60 2.12 -17.93
N ASN A 167 13.71 3.04 -18.22
CA ASN A 167 14.01 4.24 -19.01
C ASN A 167 13.77 5.52 -18.20
N LYS A 168 14.29 5.59 -16.98
CA LYS A 168 14.24 6.80 -16.14
C LYS A 168 15.28 7.82 -16.61
N PRO A 169 15.03 9.11 -16.52
CA PRO A 169 13.82 9.82 -16.06
C PRO A 169 12.84 10.18 -17.19
N ARG A 170 11.71 10.81 -16.81
CA ARG A 170 10.76 11.50 -17.68
C ARG A 170 10.35 10.65 -18.90
N ASN A 171 10.03 9.40 -18.67
CA ASN A 171 9.76 8.44 -19.74
C ASN A 171 8.52 7.60 -19.48
N GLN A 172 8.10 6.86 -20.48
CA GLN A 172 7.06 5.85 -20.39
C GLN A 172 7.53 4.60 -21.12
N THR A 173 7.38 3.47 -20.48
CA THR A 173 7.74 2.17 -21.07
C THR A 173 6.57 1.21 -20.91
N THR A 174 6.16 0.58 -22.00
CA THR A 174 5.13 -0.45 -22.03
C THR A 174 5.80 -1.80 -22.31
N LEU A 175 5.45 -2.82 -21.54
CA LEU A 175 5.83 -4.20 -21.84
C LEU A 175 4.74 -4.80 -22.74
N LEU A 176 5.05 -4.91 -24.02
CA LEU A 176 4.21 -5.53 -25.03
C LEU A 176 4.60 -7.01 -25.18
N ALA A 177 4.41 -7.79 -24.12
CA ALA A 177 4.59 -9.24 -24.17
C ALA A 177 3.25 -9.89 -24.56
N THR A 178 3.26 -10.62 -25.66
CA THR A 178 2.06 -11.28 -26.21
C THR A 178 2.02 -12.76 -25.82
N THR A 179 3.15 -13.31 -25.37
CA THR A 179 3.29 -14.71 -24.94
C THR A 179 3.87 -14.81 -23.54
N GLU A 180 3.64 -15.93 -22.90
CA GLU A 180 4.25 -16.28 -21.60
C GLU A 180 5.78 -16.31 -21.68
N ASP A 181 6.33 -16.85 -22.77
CA ASP A 181 7.77 -16.94 -22.98
C ASP A 181 8.44 -15.56 -23.05
N GLU A 182 7.80 -14.57 -23.67
CA GLU A 182 8.30 -13.20 -23.72
C GLU A 182 8.30 -12.55 -22.33
N VAL A 183 7.28 -12.81 -21.52
CA VAL A 183 7.21 -12.36 -20.11
C VAL A 183 8.32 -12.99 -19.30
N ILE A 184 8.50 -14.30 -19.41
CA ILE A 184 9.54 -15.07 -18.72
C ILE A 184 10.92 -14.55 -19.13
N ALA A 185 11.18 -14.43 -20.43
CA ALA A 185 12.45 -13.89 -20.93
C ALA A 185 12.76 -12.48 -20.40
N PHE A 186 11.73 -11.64 -20.28
CA PHE A 186 11.88 -10.32 -19.67
C PHE A 186 12.24 -10.42 -18.17
N VAL A 187 11.54 -11.23 -17.39
CA VAL A 187 11.73 -11.37 -15.94
C VAL A 187 13.09 -12.02 -15.65
N ASP A 188 13.51 -13.01 -16.43
CA ASP A 188 14.76 -13.76 -16.27
C ASP A 188 16.01 -12.85 -16.32
N THR A 189 15.95 -11.74 -17.05
CA THR A 189 17.06 -10.78 -17.13
C THR A 189 17.26 -9.96 -15.83
N HIS A 190 16.31 -10.02 -14.92
CA HIS A 190 16.36 -9.21 -13.71
C HIS A 190 17.10 -9.92 -12.58
N LYS A 191 17.83 -9.13 -11.78
CA LYS A 191 18.38 -9.63 -10.50
C LYS A 191 17.22 -10.05 -9.60
N LEU A 192 17.33 -11.21 -8.96
CA LEU A 192 16.30 -11.77 -8.06
C LEU A 192 15.83 -10.75 -7.01
N ARG A 193 16.76 -9.95 -6.46
CA ARG A 193 16.47 -8.91 -5.48
C ARG A 193 15.61 -7.75 -6.00
N ARG A 194 15.50 -7.60 -7.33
CA ARG A 194 14.68 -6.55 -7.96
C ARG A 194 13.21 -6.92 -8.08
N ILE A 195 12.88 -8.18 -7.91
CA ILE A 195 11.50 -8.65 -8.04
C ILE A 195 10.68 -8.15 -6.83
N PRO A 196 9.64 -7.34 -7.05
CA PRO A 196 8.72 -6.92 -6.00
C PRO A 196 8.10 -8.12 -5.30
N GLY A 197 8.01 -8.06 -3.97
CA GLY A 197 7.49 -9.18 -3.16
C GLY A 197 8.55 -10.20 -2.71
N LEU A 198 9.78 -10.17 -3.26
CA LEU A 198 10.89 -10.98 -2.76
C LEU A 198 11.70 -10.20 -1.73
N GLY A 199 11.51 -10.51 -0.45
CA GLY A 199 12.26 -9.94 0.64
C GLY A 199 13.70 -10.46 0.73
N PHE A 200 14.55 -9.79 1.53
CA PHE A 200 15.96 -10.18 1.72
C PHE A 200 16.14 -11.65 2.09
N LYS A 201 15.38 -12.14 3.08
CA LYS A 201 15.46 -13.54 3.55
C LYS A 201 15.07 -14.53 2.45
N THR A 202 14.04 -14.22 1.67
CA THR A 202 13.59 -15.04 0.54
C THR A 202 14.67 -15.13 -0.53
N VAL A 203 15.25 -13.99 -0.91
CA VAL A 203 16.34 -13.94 -1.89
C VAL A 203 17.56 -14.72 -1.42
N GLN A 204 17.92 -14.60 -0.14
CA GLN A 204 19.01 -15.34 0.46
C GLN A 204 18.74 -16.85 0.43
N ALA A 205 17.56 -17.29 0.87
CA ALA A 205 17.20 -18.72 0.88
C ALA A 205 17.23 -19.34 -0.52
N LEU A 206 16.59 -18.67 -1.49
CA LEU A 206 16.53 -19.15 -2.88
C LEU A 206 17.91 -19.14 -3.56
N GLY A 207 18.69 -18.07 -3.37
CA GLY A 207 20.02 -17.97 -3.94
C GLY A 207 20.97 -19.01 -3.37
N THR A 208 20.96 -19.25 -2.06
CA THR A 208 21.76 -20.31 -1.41
C THR A 208 21.36 -21.69 -1.91
N TYR A 209 20.07 -21.96 -2.04
CA TYR A 209 19.57 -23.25 -2.57
C TYR A 209 19.99 -23.47 -4.02
N ALA A 210 19.99 -22.43 -4.85
CA ALA A 210 20.47 -22.47 -6.23
C ALA A 210 22.02 -22.54 -6.34
N GLY A 211 22.74 -22.70 -5.24
CA GLY A 211 24.20 -22.84 -5.22
C GLY A 211 24.97 -21.53 -5.39
N ALA A 212 24.31 -20.38 -5.29
CA ALA A 212 24.97 -19.09 -5.38
C ALA A 212 25.72 -18.72 -4.09
N ASP A 213 26.91 -18.13 -4.23
CA ASP A 213 27.64 -17.57 -3.09
C ASP A 213 26.94 -16.31 -2.57
N MET A 214 26.07 -16.50 -1.59
CA MET A 214 25.31 -15.44 -0.96
C MET A 214 26.07 -14.72 0.17
N SER A 215 27.35 -15.02 0.36
CA SER A 215 28.19 -14.41 1.40
C SER A 215 28.70 -13.02 1.03
N LYS A 216 28.75 -12.72 -0.26
CA LYS A 216 29.29 -11.48 -0.82
C LYS A 216 28.19 -10.64 -1.48
N GLY A 217 28.22 -9.34 -1.27
CA GLY A 217 27.41 -8.38 -2.00
C GLY A 217 25.92 -8.32 -1.63
N ILE A 218 25.50 -8.96 -0.52
CA ILE A 218 24.12 -8.86 -0.07
C ILE A 218 24.00 -7.69 0.89
N SER A 219 23.16 -6.71 0.54
CA SER A 219 22.71 -5.64 1.41
C SER A 219 21.21 -5.79 1.68
N GLU A 220 20.77 -5.40 2.89
CA GLU A 220 19.33 -5.24 3.16
C GLU A 220 18.68 -4.21 2.22
N ILE A 221 19.51 -3.31 1.68
CA ILE A 221 19.11 -2.29 0.71
C ILE A 221 19.31 -2.84 -0.70
N PRO A 222 18.24 -3.03 -1.51
CA PRO A 222 18.33 -3.66 -2.82
C PRO A 222 19.31 -2.98 -3.79
N GLU A 223 19.43 -1.66 -3.69
CA GLU A 223 20.27 -0.86 -4.56
C GLU A 223 21.78 -0.96 -4.25
N LEU A 224 22.11 -1.35 -3.02
CA LEU A 224 23.49 -1.58 -2.58
C LEU A 224 23.89 -3.06 -2.65
N SER A 225 22.98 -3.93 -3.09
CA SER A 225 23.25 -5.36 -3.24
C SER A 225 23.92 -5.61 -4.59
N ASP A 226 25.16 -6.03 -4.58
CA ASP A 226 25.90 -6.46 -5.79
C ASP A 226 25.69 -7.95 -6.12
N ASN A 227 24.79 -8.61 -5.41
CA ASN A 227 24.49 -10.01 -5.68
C ASN A 227 24.06 -10.21 -7.14
N PRO A 228 24.80 -11.02 -7.92
CA PRO A 228 24.56 -11.21 -9.34
C PRO A 228 23.36 -12.13 -9.66
N VAL A 229 22.83 -12.86 -8.68
CA VAL A 229 21.78 -13.88 -8.89
C VAL A 229 20.59 -13.30 -9.60
N THR A 230 20.28 -13.86 -10.76
CA THR A 230 19.14 -13.50 -11.60
C THR A 230 17.94 -14.38 -11.30
N VAL A 231 16.79 -14.00 -11.83
CA VAL A 231 15.58 -14.83 -11.79
C VAL A 231 15.82 -16.14 -12.54
N ALA A 232 16.48 -16.10 -13.69
CA ALA A 232 16.82 -17.28 -14.49
C ALA A 232 17.64 -18.30 -13.69
N ASP A 233 18.65 -17.86 -12.92
CA ASP A 233 19.50 -18.75 -12.13
C ASP A 233 18.69 -19.57 -11.12
N VAL A 234 17.65 -18.98 -10.57
CA VAL A 234 16.78 -19.63 -9.59
C VAL A 234 15.68 -20.45 -10.29
N ARG A 235 15.00 -19.88 -11.26
CA ARG A 235 13.84 -20.48 -11.93
C ARG A 235 14.23 -21.76 -12.69
N LEU A 236 15.40 -21.76 -13.35
CA LEU A 236 15.89 -22.88 -14.16
C LEU A 236 16.62 -23.95 -13.33
N HIS A 237 16.83 -23.74 -12.02
CA HIS A 237 17.50 -24.72 -11.17
C HIS A 237 16.62 -25.96 -10.99
N PRO A 238 17.12 -27.18 -11.28
CA PRO A 238 16.30 -28.40 -11.33
C PRO A 238 15.58 -28.76 -10.02
N GLY A 239 16.14 -28.33 -8.88
CA GLY A 239 15.58 -28.59 -7.56
C GLY A 239 14.55 -27.59 -7.10
N ILE A 240 14.34 -26.48 -7.82
CA ILE A 240 13.40 -25.42 -7.41
C ILE A 240 12.02 -25.64 -8.04
N SER A 241 11.02 -25.69 -7.17
CA SER A 241 9.62 -25.79 -7.52
C SER A 241 8.79 -24.99 -6.50
N SER A 242 7.51 -24.80 -6.74
CA SER A 242 6.61 -24.15 -5.77
C SER A 242 6.61 -24.87 -4.42
N ALA A 243 6.65 -26.20 -4.41
CA ALA A 243 6.70 -27.02 -3.19
C ALA A 243 8.04 -26.86 -2.44
N THR A 244 9.17 -26.82 -3.18
CA THR A 244 10.49 -26.57 -2.59
C THR A 244 10.55 -25.19 -1.96
N ILE A 245 10.03 -24.17 -2.64
CA ILE A 245 9.98 -22.80 -2.13
C ILE A 245 9.12 -22.73 -0.86
N GLU A 246 7.96 -23.38 -0.84
CA GLU A 246 7.10 -23.47 0.34
C GLU A 246 7.88 -24.02 1.53
N THR A 247 8.58 -25.16 1.33
CA THR A 247 9.38 -25.82 2.36
C THR A 247 10.54 -24.94 2.86
N LEU A 248 11.25 -24.28 1.96
CA LEU A 248 12.39 -23.40 2.29
C LEU A 248 11.98 -22.18 3.12
N LEU A 249 10.75 -21.72 2.94
CA LEU A 249 10.24 -20.51 3.60
C LEU A 249 9.29 -20.82 4.76
N MET A 250 9.03 -22.09 5.04
CA MET A 250 8.25 -22.52 6.21
C MET A 250 8.90 -22.03 7.50
N GLY A 251 8.07 -21.53 8.41
CA GLY A 251 8.51 -21.11 9.74
C GLY A 251 7.36 -20.48 10.52
N PRO A 252 7.57 -20.15 11.81
CA PRO A 252 6.56 -19.49 12.61
C PRO A 252 6.07 -18.19 11.96
N GLY A 253 4.76 -18.11 11.64
CA GLY A 253 4.16 -16.96 11.00
C GLY A 253 4.33 -16.91 9.47
N ALA A 254 4.81 -17.97 8.83
CA ALA A 254 4.84 -18.06 7.37
C ALA A 254 3.42 -18.10 6.79
N GLU A 255 3.23 -17.38 5.69
CA GLU A 255 1.99 -17.36 4.92
C GLU A 255 1.82 -18.71 4.19
N LYS A 256 0.65 -19.32 4.28
CA LYS A 256 0.33 -20.52 3.50
C LYS A 256 0.26 -20.17 2.01
N GLY A 257 0.84 -21.02 1.15
CA GLY A 257 0.86 -20.81 -0.30
C GLY A 257 1.91 -19.80 -0.76
N VAL A 258 2.86 -19.42 0.09
CA VAL A 258 3.98 -18.54 -0.26
C VAL A 258 4.81 -19.10 -1.42
N GLY A 259 4.93 -20.44 -1.49
CA GLY A 259 5.64 -21.13 -2.56
C GLY A 259 4.99 -20.93 -3.93
N ILE A 260 3.67 -21.10 -4.01
CA ILE A 260 2.90 -20.85 -5.26
C ILE A 260 3.01 -19.39 -5.68
N ARG A 261 2.85 -18.47 -4.73
CA ARG A 261 2.94 -17.03 -4.99
C ARG A 261 4.31 -16.63 -5.53
N ILE A 262 5.39 -17.09 -4.88
CA ILE A 262 6.75 -16.75 -5.31
C ILE A 262 7.08 -17.43 -6.65
N TRP A 263 6.67 -18.68 -6.84
CA TRP A 263 6.83 -19.36 -8.12
C TRP A 263 6.15 -18.58 -9.26
N GLY A 264 4.92 -18.09 -9.02
CA GLY A 264 4.24 -17.19 -9.94
C GLY A 264 5.05 -15.93 -10.26
N LEU A 265 5.58 -15.24 -9.23
CA LEU A 265 6.42 -14.05 -9.43
C LEU A 265 7.68 -14.32 -10.27
N LEU A 266 8.31 -15.50 -10.11
CA LEU A 266 9.45 -15.90 -10.92
C LEU A 266 9.07 -16.15 -12.40
N HIS A 267 7.79 -16.41 -12.67
CA HIS A 267 7.23 -16.58 -14.02
C HIS A 267 6.50 -15.34 -14.55
N GLY A 268 6.63 -14.19 -13.87
CA GLY A 268 6.00 -12.96 -14.32
C GLY A 268 4.53 -12.81 -13.93
N VAL A 269 4.00 -13.72 -13.10
CA VAL A 269 2.61 -13.71 -12.65
C VAL A 269 2.49 -13.06 -11.28
N ASP A 270 1.68 -12.02 -11.19
CA ASP A 270 1.33 -11.33 -9.94
C ASP A 270 -0.19 -11.12 -9.90
N GLY A 271 -0.88 -11.97 -9.15
CA GLY A 271 -2.34 -11.93 -8.99
C GLY A 271 -2.84 -10.83 -8.03
N THR A 272 -1.95 -9.96 -7.52
CA THR A 272 -2.38 -8.92 -6.59
C THR A 272 -3.12 -7.79 -7.31
N GLU A 273 -4.35 -7.53 -6.91
CA GLU A 273 -5.14 -6.42 -7.46
C GLU A 273 -4.64 -5.06 -6.96
N VAL A 274 -4.93 -4.01 -7.74
CA VAL A 274 -4.81 -2.63 -7.27
C VAL A 274 -5.89 -2.37 -6.23
N LYS A 275 -5.48 -1.97 -5.04
CA LYS A 275 -6.40 -1.67 -3.94
C LYS A 275 -7.15 -0.39 -4.21
N GLU A 276 -8.33 -0.29 -3.64
CA GLU A 276 -9.07 0.97 -3.61
C GLU A 276 -8.30 2.04 -2.83
N ALA A 277 -8.45 3.27 -3.29
CA ALA A 277 -7.87 4.41 -2.63
C ALA A 277 -8.48 4.58 -1.23
N SER A 278 -7.63 4.64 -0.22
CA SER A 278 -8.04 4.90 1.16
C SER A 278 -7.41 6.20 1.65
N ASP A 279 -8.21 7.03 2.29
CA ASP A 279 -7.74 8.23 2.96
C ASP A 279 -7.12 7.91 4.33
N VAL A 280 -7.40 6.71 4.86
CA VAL A 280 -6.84 6.21 6.11
C VAL A 280 -5.62 5.34 5.81
N PRO A 281 -4.42 5.69 6.33
CA PRO A 281 -3.23 4.87 6.16
C PRO A 281 -3.39 3.53 6.88
N SER A 282 -2.80 2.45 6.36
CA SER A 282 -2.81 1.14 7.01
C SER A 282 -2.02 1.10 8.32
N GLN A 283 -0.99 1.95 8.43
CA GLN A 283 -0.18 2.16 9.63
C GLN A 283 0.47 3.54 9.60
N ILE A 284 0.80 4.05 10.80
CA ILE A 284 1.61 5.26 10.97
C ILE A 284 2.83 4.86 11.81
N SER A 285 4.05 5.16 11.32
CA SER A 285 5.27 4.85 12.02
C SER A 285 6.25 6.01 12.02
N ILE A 286 6.98 6.15 13.13
CA ILE A 286 8.08 7.09 13.29
C ILE A 286 9.32 6.26 13.62
N GLU A 287 10.39 6.48 12.87
CA GLU A 287 11.66 5.77 13.00
C GLU A 287 12.80 6.76 13.04
N ASP A 288 13.75 6.51 13.90
CA ASP A 288 15.00 7.24 13.89
C ASP A 288 16.21 6.33 14.12
N THR A 289 17.40 6.80 13.70
CA THR A 289 18.65 6.07 13.77
C THR A 289 19.69 6.85 14.59
N TYR A 290 20.51 6.11 15.34
CA TYR A 290 21.42 6.64 16.32
C TYR A 290 22.83 6.07 16.13
N LYS A 291 23.85 6.78 16.60
CA LYS A 291 25.22 6.26 16.66
C LYS A 291 25.43 5.20 17.73
N GLY A 292 24.47 5.06 18.64
CA GLY A 292 24.40 4.10 19.73
C GLY A 292 23.67 4.73 20.91
N LEU A 293 22.57 4.08 21.35
CA LEU A 293 21.91 4.42 22.62
C LEU A 293 22.23 3.28 23.58
N ASP A 294 22.97 3.57 24.63
CA ASP A 294 23.50 2.58 25.56
C ASP A 294 22.93 2.69 26.98
N THR A 295 22.28 3.80 27.33
CA THR A 295 21.65 4.01 28.62
C THR A 295 20.12 4.06 28.53
N MET A 296 19.46 3.59 29.58
CA MET A 296 17.98 3.66 29.66
C MET A 296 17.47 5.10 29.62
N ALA A 297 18.21 6.06 30.19
CA ALA A 297 17.83 7.47 30.15
C ALA A 297 17.77 7.99 28.71
N GLN A 298 18.81 7.75 27.90
CA GLN A 298 18.85 8.14 26.50
C GLN A 298 17.73 7.47 25.70
N ILE A 299 17.50 6.16 25.91
CA ILE A 299 16.44 5.41 25.21
C ILE A 299 15.07 5.98 25.56
N THR A 300 14.81 6.28 26.84
CA THR A 300 13.54 6.86 27.30
C THR A 300 13.32 8.25 26.70
N GLU A 301 14.33 9.09 26.67
CA GLU A 301 14.27 10.42 26.06
C GLU A 301 13.92 10.34 24.56
N GLU A 302 14.59 9.44 23.82
CA GLU A 302 14.32 9.28 22.40
C GLU A 302 12.93 8.66 22.15
N LEU A 303 12.49 7.69 22.96
CA LEU A 303 11.11 7.17 22.89
C LEU A 303 10.08 8.27 23.14
N HIS A 304 10.34 9.22 24.05
CA HIS A 304 9.46 10.35 24.28
C HIS A 304 9.37 11.26 23.05
N LYS A 305 10.50 11.64 22.44
CA LYS A 305 10.55 12.46 21.20
C LYS A 305 9.79 11.78 20.05
N LEU A 306 10.03 10.48 19.86
CA LEU A 306 9.33 9.71 18.84
C LEU A 306 7.82 9.63 19.11
N SER A 307 7.41 9.48 20.40
CA SER A 307 6.00 9.43 20.79
C SER A 307 5.30 10.75 20.52
N CYS A 308 5.90 11.90 20.85
CA CYS A 308 5.38 13.21 20.50
C CYS A 308 5.18 13.35 18.98
N SER A 309 6.16 12.90 18.20
CA SER A 309 6.09 12.91 16.73
C SER A 309 4.99 11.98 16.19
N LEU A 310 4.83 10.80 16.80
CA LEU A 310 3.78 9.85 16.43
C LEU A 310 2.39 10.42 16.69
N ILE A 311 2.15 11.01 17.88
CA ILE A 311 0.86 11.58 18.25
C ILE A 311 0.52 12.78 17.34
N ARG A 312 1.48 13.68 17.08
CA ARG A 312 1.29 14.78 16.11
C ARG A 312 0.89 14.24 14.75
N ARG A 313 1.59 13.19 14.31
CA ARG A 313 1.33 12.56 13.03
C ARG A 313 -0.05 11.90 12.96
N MET A 314 -0.45 11.19 14.02
CA MET A 314 -1.80 10.62 14.12
C MET A 314 -2.87 11.71 14.03
N ARG A 315 -2.68 12.84 14.71
CA ARG A 315 -3.61 13.96 14.66
C ARG A 315 -3.72 14.55 13.25
N VAL A 316 -2.61 14.71 12.54
CA VAL A 316 -2.61 15.22 11.14
C VAL A 316 -3.29 14.27 10.15
N ASP A 317 -3.12 12.95 10.32
CA ASP A 317 -3.61 11.99 9.33
C ASP A 317 -4.99 11.43 9.64
N LEU A 318 -5.40 11.46 10.91
CA LEU A 318 -6.60 10.76 11.37
C LEU A 318 -7.65 11.69 12.00
N LEU A 319 -7.42 13.01 12.05
CA LEU A 319 -8.43 13.97 12.51
C LEU A 319 -9.07 14.71 11.35
N VAL A 320 -10.37 14.91 11.48
CA VAL A 320 -11.14 15.79 10.59
C VAL A 320 -11.97 16.75 11.42
N ILE A 321 -12.20 17.94 10.86
CA ILE A 321 -13.13 18.93 11.44
C ILE A 321 -14.54 18.52 11.03
N GLU A 322 -15.46 18.39 11.98
CA GLU A 322 -16.86 18.10 11.67
C GLU A 322 -17.56 19.34 11.11
N PRO A 323 -18.06 19.29 9.87
CA PRO A 323 -18.88 20.37 9.36
C PRO A 323 -20.27 20.31 10.00
N GLY A 324 -20.73 21.44 10.57
CA GLY A 324 -22.12 21.60 11.01
C GLY A 324 -22.42 21.25 12.48
N THR A 325 -21.42 21.17 13.35
CA THR A 325 -21.66 21.09 14.80
C THR A 325 -21.79 22.50 15.39
N ASP A 326 -22.66 22.65 16.43
CA ASP A 326 -22.88 23.90 17.16
C ASP A 326 -21.61 24.46 17.84
N THR A 327 -20.54 23.66 17.90
CA THR A 327 -19.22 24.06 18.38
C THR A 327 -18.26 24.21 17.19
N PRO A 328 -17.88 25.45 16.80
CA PRO A 328 -16.93 25.67 15.72
C PRO A 328 -15.59 24.98 16.01
N GLY A 329 -15.17 24.07 15.10
CA GLY A 329 -13.88 23.40 15.19
C GLY A 329 -13.89 22.07 15.96
N ALA A 330 -15.05 21.44 16.19
CA ALA A 330 -15.11 20.09 16.74
C ALA A 330 -14.31 19.11 15.86
N GLN A 331 -13.36 18.41 16.48
CA GLN A 331 -12.49 17.45 15.82
C GLN A 331 -12.94 16.02 16.13
N ARG A 332 -12.91 15.16 15.11
CA ARG A 332 -13.26 13.74 15.22
C ARG A 332 -12.17 12.87 14.60
N TRP A 333 -11.89 11.74 15.25
CA TRP A 333 -11.04 10.69 14.69
C TRP A 333 -11.78 9.93 13.59
N ILE A 334 -11.24 9.92 12.36
CA ILE A 334 -11.78 9.11 11.23
C ILE A 334 -11.46 7.64 11.38
N ALA A 335 -10.35 7.34 12.06
CA ALA A 335 -9.97 5.98 12.41
C ALA A 335 -9.16 5.96 13.70
N ARG A 336 -9.21 4.82 14.40
CA ARG A 336 -8.45 4.59 15.64
C ARG A 336 -7.58 3.35 15.49
N PRO A 337 -6.23 3.47 15.51
CA PRO A 337 -5.36 2.32 15.56
C PRO A 337 -5.53 1.55 16.86
N LYS A 338 -5.48 0.21 16.78
CA LYS A 338 -5.62 -0.68 17.94
C LYS A 338 -4.29 -1.22 18.45
N THR A 339 -3.26 -1.23 17.61
CA THR A 339 -1.99 -1.88 17.92
C THR A 339 -0.86 -0.86 17.96
N LEU A 340 -0.08 -0.90 19.04
CA LEU A 340 1.21 -0.23 19.19
C LEU A 340 2.32 -1.26 19.00
N ARG A 341 3.32 -0.97 18.16
CA ARG A 341 4.49 -1.82 17.92
C ARG A 341 5.77 -1.03 18.17
N LEU A 342 6.66 -1.60 18.98
CA LEU A 342 8.03 -1.13 19.15
C LEU A 342 8.98 -2.06 18.40
N SER A 343 9.87 -1.49 17.60
CA SER A 343 10.92 -2.21 16.87
C SER A 343 12.27 -1.61 17.17
N LEU A 344 13.27 -2.46 17.34
CA LEU A 344 14.64 -2.10 17.67
C LEU A 344 15.61 -2.75 16.69
N ARG A 345 16.74 -2.08 16.45
CA ARG A 345 17.94 -2.66 15.86
C ARG A 345 19.14 -2.23 16.67
N SER A 346 20.02 -3.18 17.04
CA SER A 346 21.23 -2.89 17.80
C SER A 346 22.45 -2.86 16.87
N TRP A 347 23.49 -2.09 17.25
CA TRP A 347 24.81 -2.23 16.64
C TRP A 347 25.44 -3.56 17.03
N ALA A 348 26.15 -4.16 16.09
CA ALA A 348 26.92 -5.35 16.37
C ALA A 348 28.11 -5.04 17.27
N TYR A 349 28.32 -5.88 18.24
CA TYR A 349 29.67 -5.98 18.83
C TYR A 349 30.58 -6.67 17.83
N LEU A 350 31.72 -6.04 17.51
CA LEU A 350 32.74 -6.49 16.55
C LEU A 350 33.32 -7.90 16.82
N HIS A 351 32.86 -8.61 17.86
CA HIS A 351 33.41 -9.87 18.32
C HIS A 351 32.42 -11.06 18.34
N SER A 352 31.21 -10.92 17.82
CA SER A 352 30.36 -12.11 17.69
C SER A 352 30.77 -12.91 16.45
N ARG A 353 31.53 -13.99 16.69
CA ARG A 353 32.04 -14.94 15.68
C ARG A 353 30.97 -15.76 14.97
N GLN A 354 29.70 -15.51 15.23
CA GLN A 354 28.58 -16.16 14.54
C GLN A 354 27.83 -15.09 13.76
N GLY A 355 27.78 -15.24 12.45
CA GLY A 355 27.11 -14.37 11.47
C GLY A 355 25.61 -14.23 11.65
N GLN A 356 25.17 -13.93 12.86
CA GLN A 356 23.79 -13.54 13.12
C GLN A 356 23.61 -12.11 12.61
N ALA A 357 22.99 -12.03 11.46
CA ALA A 357 22.53 -10.79 10.89
C ALA A 357 21.78 -9.96 11.96
N TYR A 358 22.12 -8.69 12.04
CA TYR A 358 21.52 -7.70 12.95
C TYR A 358 20.03 -7.51 12.65
N GLY A 359 19.23 -8.50 12.99
CA GLY A 359 17.80 -8.51 12.73
C GLY A 359 17.09 -7.40 13.51
N ARG A 360 16.23 -6.66 12.83
CA ARG A 360 15.19 -5.87 13.48
C ARG A 360 14.30 -6.79 14.31
N VAL A 361 14.16 -6.49 15.59
CA VAL A 361 13.24 -7.19 16.48
C VAL A 361 12.09 -6.26 16.83
N SER A 362 10.91 -6.85 16.98
CA SER A 362 9.69 -6.09 17.22
C SER A 362 8.80 -6.79 18.24
N ARG A 363 8.09 -6.00 19.04
CA ARG A 363 7.00 -6.46 19.90
C ARG A 363 5.82 -5.52 19.74
N SER A 364 4.62 -6.10 19.78
CA SER A 364 3.36 -5.38 19.69
C SER A 364 2.57 -5.54 20.96
N GLY A 365 1.75 -4.54 21.27
CA GLY A 365 0.77 -4.52 22.34
C GLY A 365 -0.44 -3.67 21.94
N PRO A 366 -1.48 -3.61 22.75
CA PRO A 366 -2.61 -2.72 22.53
C PRO A 366 -2.17 -1.26 22.65
N LEU A 367 -2.74 -0.40 21.78
CA LEU A 367 -2.58 1.05 21.92
C LEU A 367 -3.54 1.56 23.01
N PRO A 368 -3.05 2.26 24.04
CA PRO A 368 -3.91 2.77 25.11
C PRO A 368 -4.88 3.83 24.63
N ASN A 369 -6.10 3.84 25.17
CA ASN A 369 -7.16 4.76 24.75
C ASN A 369 -6.87 6.24 25.07
N PHE A 370 -6.07 6.54 26.10
CA PHE A 370 -5.73 7.93 26.45
C PHE A 370 -4.98 8.68 25.34
N VAL A 371 -4.38 7.96 24.37
CA VAL A 371 -3.70 8.55 23.20
C VAL A 371 -4.67 9.38 22.34
N PHE A 372 -5.97 9.06 22.39
CA PHE A 372 -7.01 9.75 21.63
C PHE A 372 -7.61 10.96 22.36
N ASP A 373 -7.13 11.27 23.55
CA ASP A 373 -7.63 12.39 24.35
C ASP A 373 -7.16 13.74 23.76
N PHE A 374 -8.09 14.69 23.66
CA PHE A 374 -7.82 16.07 23.23
C PHE A 374 -7.55 17.03 24.37
N LYS A 375 -7.88 16.64 25.62
CA LYS A 375 -7.79 17.51 26.78
C LYS A 375 -6.36 17.70 27.27
N ASN A 376 -5.55 16.64 27.11
CA ASN A 376 -4.14 16.65 27.51
C ASN A 376 -3.26 17.11 26.35
N ASP A 377 -2.15 17.77 26.68
CA ASP A 377 -1.15 18.14 25.72
C ASP A 377 -0.41 16.89 25.18
N ILE A 378 0.27 17.08 24.07
CA ILE A 378 0.96 15.97 23.39
C ILE A 378 2.10 15.43 24.24
N GLU A 379 2.80 16.30 24.95
CA GLU A 379 3.96 15.96 25.77
C GLU A 379 3.54 15.05 26.92
N HIS A 380 2.46 15.38 27.62
CA HIS A 380 1.93 14.54 28.70
C HIS A 380 1.40 13.19 28.21
N ILE A 381 0.69 13.17 27.05
CA ILE A 381 0.25 11.91 26.43
C ILE A 381 1.45 11.03 26.04
N ALA A 382 2.50 11.64 25.50
CA ALA A 382 3.73 10.93 25.10
C ALA A 382 4.46 10.36 26.31
N GLU A 383 4.61 11.12 27.40
CA GLU A 383 5.22 10.65 28.65
C GLU A 383 4.48 9.41 29.18
N LYS A 384 3.15 9.49 29.24
CA LYS A 384 2.32 8.38 29.67
C LYS A 384 2.40 7.17 28.71
N LEU A 385 2.49 7.40 27.39
CA LEU A 385 2.65 6.32 26.40
C LEU A 385 3.99 5.61 26.58
N VAL A 386 5.05 6.36 26.89
CA VAL A 386 6.38 5.79 27.17
C VAL A 386 6.33 4.95 28.44
N SER A 387 5.81 5.48 29.56
CA SER A 387 5.78 4.77 30.84
C SER A 387 4.90 3.52 30.82
N ASP A 388 3.68 3.64 30.29
CA ASP A 388 2.64 2.62 30.46
C ASP A 388 2.67 1.54 29.37
N ALA A 389 3.22 1.86 28.17
CA ALA A 389 3.20 0.96 27.03
C ALA A 389 4.58 0.64 26.45
N LEU A 390 5.40 1.65 26.14
CA LEU A 390 6.65 1.43 25.42
C LEU A 390 7.75 0.82 26.30
N LEU A 391 7.92 1.26 27.54
CA LEU A 391 8.89 0.68 28.46
C LEU A 391 8.57 -0.78 28.82
N PRO A 392 7.32 -1.20 29.03
CA PRO A 392 6.97 -2.62 29.15
C PRO A 392 7.32 -3.44 27.90
N LEU A 393 7.07 -2.90 26.68
CA LEU A 393 7.47 -3.58 25.43
C LEU A 393 9.00 -3.66 25.30
N LEU A 394 9.72 -2.60 25.68
CA LEU A 394 11.17 -2.57 25.67
C LEU A 394 11.77 -3.62 26.63
N ARG A 395 11.22 -3.76 27.84
CA ARG A 395 11.66 -4.77 28.82
C ARG A 395 11.48 -6.19 28.28
N ARG A 396 10.39 -6.49 27.61
CA ARG A 396 10.16 -7.79 26.96
C ARG A 396 11.20 -8.07 25.87
N LEU A 397 11.63 -7.05 25.12
CA LEU A 397 12.67 -7.16 24.10
C LEU A 397 14.06 -7.33 24.70
N SER A 398 14.31 -6.81 25.93
CA SER A 398 15.61 -6.93 26.61
C SER A 398 15.80 -8.29 27.28
N SER A 399 14.75 -8.87 27.88
CA SER A 399 14.82 -10.15 28.57
C SER A 399 15.25 -11.31 27.66
N GLU A 400 14.97 -11.19 26.37
CA GLU A 400 15.33 -12.19 25.35
C GLU A 400 16.80 -12.10 24.93
N ARG A 401 17.53 -11.01 25.25
CA ARG A 401 18.88 -10.75 24.75
C ARG A 401 19.99 -10.79 25.77
N GLY A 402 19.71 -10.63 27.07
CA GLY A 402 20.71 -10.68 28.13
C GLY A 402 21.91 -9.72 27.98
N GLN A 403 21.83 -8.72 27.11
CA GLN A 403 22.95 -7.87 26.70
C GLN A 403 22.73 -6.40 27.07
N ARG A 404 23.85 -5.66 27.20
CA ARG A 404 23.85 -4.20 27.31
C ARG A 404 23.21 -3.57 26.07
N TRP A 405 22.52 -2.45 26.26
CA TRP A 405 21.96 -1.68 25.17
C TRP A 405 23.08 -1.10 24.28
N ASN A 406 22.85 -1.09 23.01
CA ASN A 406 23.61 -0.33 22.01
C ASN A 406 22.72 -0.23 20.76
N LEU A 407 21.69 0.60 20.89
CA LEU A 407 20.65 0.68 19.85
C LEU A 407 21.09 1.60 18.71
N GLN A 408 20.97 1.08 17.50
CA GLN A 408 21.17 1.82 16.26
C GLN A 408 19.88 2.46 15.77
N MET A 409 18.72 1.84 16.04
CA MET A 409 17.44 2.29 15.53
C MET A 409 16.31 2.01 16.51
N LEU A 410 15.44 2.98 16.65
CA LEU A 410 14.14 2.87 17.31
C LEU A 410 13.03 3.18 16.29
N ASN A 411 12.01 2.37 16.29
CA ASN A 411 10.80 2.61 15.51
C ASN A 411 9.57 2.32 16.37
N ILE A 412 8.66 3.28 16.42
CA ILE A 412 7.33 3.11 17.00
C ILE A 412 6.29 3.20 15.90
N CYS A 413 5.30 2.33 15.95
CA CYS A 413 4.30 2.21 14.89
C CYS A 413 2.92 1.93 15.50
N VAL A 414 1.91 2.59 14.96
CA VAL A 414 0.51 2.26 15.21
C VAL A 414 -0.11 1.66 13.95
N ALA A 415 -0.90 0.60 14.15
CA ALA A 415 -1.50 -0.18 13.06
C ALA A 415 -2.89 -0.70 13.46
N ASN A 416 -3.52 -1.47 12.56
CA ASN A 416 -4.87 -2.00 12.72
C ASN A 416 -5.88 -0.86 12.91
N MET A 417 -5.99 -0.03 11.89
CA MET A 417 -6.89 1.12 11.86
C MET A 417 -8.34 0.65 11.83
N VAL A 418 -9.14 1.09 12.81
CA VAL A 418 -10.58 0.85 12.85
C VAL A 418 -11.30 2.14 12.48
N VAL A 419 -11.99 2.12 11.34
CA VAL A 419 -12.75 3.26 10.82
C VAL A 419 -14.09 3.34 11.52
N GLY A 420 -14.57 4.57 11.83
CA GLY A 420 -15.90 4.81 12.39
C GLY A 420 -16.10 4.39 13.84
N ALA A 421 -15.04 4.23 14.64
CA ALA A 421 -15.15 4.09 16.09
C ALA A 421 -15.65 5.43 16.68
N ALA A 422 -16.95 5.53 16.95
CA ALA A 422 -17.52 6.63 17.70
C ALA A 422 -16.89 6.70 19.10
N ASP A 423 -16.87 7.91 19.69
CA ASP A 423 -16.48 8.12 21.09
C ASP A 423 -17.53 7.52 22.02
N ASP A 424 -17.57 6.20 22.11
CA ASP A 424 -18.50 5.50 22.99
C ASP A 424 -17.96 5.55 24.43
N LYS A 425 -18.27 6.66 25.12
CA LYS A 425 -18.09 6.77 26.58
C LYS A 425 -19.07 5.91 27.36
N THR A 426 -20.02 5.27 26.69
CA THR A 426 -21.16 4.59 27.32
C THR A 426 -21.28 3.15 26.86
N GLY A 427 -20.32 2.38 26.59
CA GLY A 427 -20.41 0.91 26.45
C GLY A 427 -21.66 0.32 25.73
N ALA A 428 -22.52 1.17 25.19
CA ALA A 428 -23.67 0.80 24.39
C ALA A 428 -23.18 0.57 22.95
N GLY A 429 -23.22 -0.65 22.50
CA GLY A 429 -22.92 -1.03 21.11
C GLY A 429 -23.68 -0.14 20.13
N ARG A 430 -23.19 -0.03 18.91
CA ARG A 430 -23.85 0.72 17.83
C ARG A 430 -25.33 0.43 17.88
N ASP A 431 -26.13 1.50 18.09
CA ASP A 431 -27.56 1.37 17.97
C ASP A 431 -27.92 1.04 16.52
N ILE A 432 -28.08 -0.24 16.27
CA ILE A 432 -28.46 -0.81 14.98
C ILE A 432 -29.78 -0.17 14.51
N SER A 433 -30.64 0.27 15.44
CA SER A 433 -31.92 0.91 15.12
C SER A 433 -31.77 2.22 14.34
N VAL A 434 -30.69 2.99 14.58
CA VAL A 434 -30.40 4.21 13.82
C VAL A 434 -29.98 3.88 12.38
N MET A 435 -29.32 2.76 12.17
CA MET A 435 -28.92 2.31 10.85
C MET A 435 -30.15 1.87 10.02
N PHE A 436 -31.10 1.17 10.65
CA PHE A 436 -32.37 0.79 10.03
C PHE A 436 -33.30 1.98 9.78
N LYS A 437 -33.37 2.96 10.69
CA LYS A 437 -34.13 4.20 10.46
C LYS A 437 -33.62 5.02 9.26
N ARG A 438 -32.30 5.04 9.04
CA ARG A 438 -31.71 5.66 7.83
C ARG A 438 -32.00 4.85 6.57
N GLN A 439 -32.04 3.53 6.65
CA GLN A 439 -32.36 2.66 5.54
C GLN A 439 -33.79 2.90 5.06
N ASP A 440 -34.76 3.07 5.96
CA ASP A 440 -36.14 3.41 5.61
C ASP A 440 -36.26 4.77 4.91
N GLN A 441 -35.45 5.76 5.29
CA GLN A 441 -35.41 7.07 4.62
C GLN A 441 -34.80 7.01 3.22
N VAL A 442 -33.78 6.16 3.01
CA VAL A 442 -33.12 5.97 1.72
C VAL A 442 -34.01 5.14 0.78
N LEU A 443 -34.80 4.20 1.30
CA LEU A 443 -35.69 3.33 0.51
C LEU A 443 -37.04 3.96 0.21
N LYS A 444 -37.45 5.02 0.92
CA LYS A 444 -38.72 5.72 0.66
C LYS A 444 -38.99 6.09 -0.81
N PRO A 445 -38.02 6.55 -1.61
CA PRO A 445 -38.22 6.86 -3.02
C PRO A 445 -38.46 5.64 -3.90
N PHE A 446 -38.16 4.43 -3.40
CA PHE A 446 -38.25 3.17 -4.14
C PHE A 446 -39.43 2.28 -3.70
N GLN A 447 -40.24 2.73 -2.73
CA GLN A 447 -41.45 2.04 -2.36
C GLN A 447 -42.51 2.24 -3.45
N ILE A 448 -42.89 1.15 -4.09
CA ILE A 448 -44.02 1.10 -5.04
C ILE A 448 -45.29 1.36 -4.23
N LYS A 449 -46.05 2.40 -4.57
CA LYS A 449 -47.41 2.60 -4.04
C LYS A 449 -48.29 1.53 -4.64
N GLU A 450 -48.69 0.55 -3.85
CA GLU A 450 -49.80 -0.32 -4.21
C GLU A 450 -51.06 0.53 -4.23
N GLU A 451 -51.72 0.64 -5.41
CA GLU A 451 -53.03 1.20 -5.54
C GLU A 451 -54.03 0.25 -4.85
N GLN A 452 -54.72 0.78 -3.87
CA GLN A 452 -55.81 0.07 -3.17
C GLN A 452 -56.97 -0.13 -4.14
N ASP A 453 -57.19 -1.37 -4.52
CA ASP A 453 -58.45 -1.78 -5.14
C ASP A 453 -59.46 -2.15 -4.02
N VAL A 454 -60.57 -1.47 -4.03
CA VAL A 454 -61.66 -1.60 -3.05
C VAL A 454 -62.56 -2.75 -3.48
N GLY A 455 -62.64 -3.81 -2.71
CA GLY A 455 -63.59 -4.90 -2.89
C GLY A 455 -63.97 -5.55 -1.56
N GLN A 456 -65.23 -5.46 -1.25
CA GLN A 456 -65.97 -5.79 -0.03
C GLN A 456 -66.03 -7.29 0.33
N ASP A 457 -66.19 -7.49 1.66
CA ASP A 457 -66.99 -8.53 2.38
C ASP A 457 -66.51 -10.00 2.35
N ASP A 458 -66.28 -10.66 3.47
CA ASP A 458 -67.18 -11.24 4.44
C ASP A 458 -66.51 -12.03 5.56
N GLU A 459 -67.21 -12.10 6.66
CA GLU A 459 -66.96 -12.66 7.99
C GLU A 459 -66.55 -14.12 8.08
N ASN A 460 -65.87 -14.46 9.13
CA ASN A 460 -66.05 -15.51 10.14
C ASN A 460 -64.84 -16.35 10.54
N GLY A 461 -64.63 -16.34 11.83
CA GLY A 461 -64.52 -17.55 12.64
C GLY A 461 -63.16 -17.90 13.24
N HIS A 462 -63.02 -17.63 14.49
CA HIS A 462 -62.14 -18.10 15.55
C HIS A 462 -61.76 -19.60 15.58
N PRO A 463 -60.99 -20.06 16.58
CA PRO A 463 -59.64 -19.77 17.09
C PRO A 463 -58.83 -21.06 17.43
N VAL A 464 -57.59 -20.83 18.05
CA VAL A 464 -56.87 -21.71 19.02
C VAL A 464 -56.06 -22.87 18.45
N SER A 465 -54.76 -22.94 18.74
CA SER A 465 -54.17 -23.54 19.94
C SER A 465 -52.64 -23.57 19.86
N GLU A 466 -52.08 -23.45 21.05
CA GLU A 466 -50.72 -23.61 21.49
C GLU A 466 -50.11 -24.99 21.20
N GLY A 467 -48.78 -25.08 21.16
CA GLY A 467 -48.03 -26.32 21.27
C GLY A 467 -46.58 -26.14 20.84
N GLU A 468 -45.75 -25.82 21.77
CA GLU A 468 -44.56 -26.52 22.32
C GLU A 468 -43.53 -27.07 21.34
N ASP A 469 -42.32 -26.52 21.50
CA ASP A 469 -40.97 -27.09 21.54
C ASP A 469 -40.68 -28.43 20.80
N GLU A 470 -39.66 -28.37 19.97
CA GLU A 470 -38.55 -29.37 20.02
C GLU A 470 -37.37 -28.93 19.13
N ASP A 471 -36.20 -28.99 19.74
CA ASP A 471 -34.87 -28.84 19.18
C ASP A 471 -34.60 -29.92 18.12
N GLU A 472 -34.01 -29.54 16.96
CA GLU A 472 -33.16 -30.49 16.20
C GLU A 472 -32.12 -29.75 15.33
N ASP A 473 -30.92 -30.10 15.65
CA ASP A 473 -29.62 -30.18 14.99
C ASP A 473 -29.38 -29.59 13.59
N ASP A 474 -28.26 -28.87 13.56
CA ASP A 474 -27.42 -28.50 12.44
C ASP A 474 -27.25 -29.59 11.37
N LYS A 475 -27.54 -29.23 10.14
CA LYS A 475 -26.90 -29.82 8.96
C LYS A 475 -26.60 -28.73 7.94
N ASP A 476 -25.31 -28.53 7.73
CA ASP A 476 -24.72 -27.79 6.61
C ASP A 476 -25.30 -28.32 5.29
N GLU A 477 -26.07 -27.48 4.60
CA GLU A 477 -26.35 -27.67 3.18
C GLU A 477 -25.67 -26.57 2.38
N ASP A 478 -24.63 -26.95 1.65
CA ASP A 478 -24.03 -26.18 0.54
C ASP A 478 -25.14 -25.85 -0.47
N GLY A 479 -25.67 -24.66 -0.36
CA GLY A 479 -26.67 -24.13 -1.29
C GLY A 479 -26.01 -23.68 -2.59
N ASP A 480 -26.29 -24.43 -3.62
CA ASP A 480 -26.07 -24.20 -5.03
C ASP A 480 -26.54 -22.77 -5.45
N TRP A 481 -25.58 -21.88 -5.81
CA TRP A 481 -25.83 -20.49 -6.23
C TRP A 481 -26.00 -20.35 -7.74
N ASP A 482 -26.35 -21.43 -8.46
CA ASP A 482 -26.52 -21.44 -9.91
C ASP A 482 -27.98 -21.36 -10.35
N MET A 483 -28.72 -20.32 -9.95
CA MET A 483 -30.00 -20.03 -10.58
C MET A 483 -30.27 -18.53 -10.73
N TRP A 484 -29.42 -17.86 -11.52
CA TRP A 484 -29.83 -16.59 -12.13
C TRP A 484 -30.60 -16.90 -13.39
N ASP A 485 -31.91 -16.60 -13.39
CA ASP A 485 -32.74 -16.64 -14.59
C ASP A 485 -32.16 -15.68 -15.64
N ASN A 486 -31.41 -16.23 -16.60
CA ASN A 486 -30.89 -15.49 -17.74
C ASN A 486 -31.93 -15.51 -18.87
N VAL A 487 -32.25 -14.33 -19.41
CA VAL A 487 -33.14 -14.16 -20.56
C VAL A 487 -32.32 -13.85 -21.80
N SER A 488 -32.62 -14.55 -22.91
CA SER A 488 -31.98 -14.24 -24.19
C SER A 488 -32.58 -12.99 -24.80
N CYS A 489 -31.73 -12.01 -25.15
CA CYS A 489 -32.20 -10.81 -25.86
C CYS A 489 -32.56 -11.14 -27.31
N HIS A 490 -33.78 -10.84 -27.71
CA HIS A 490 -34.28 -11.10 -29.07
C HIS A 490 -33.65 -10.22 -30.16
N LEU A 491 -32.99 -9.11 -29.79
CA LEU A 491 -32.35 -8.21 -30.74
C LEU A 491 -30.89 -8.59 -31.01
N CYS A 492 -30.13 -9.02 -29.99
CA CYS A 492 -28.71 -9.35 -30.16
C CYS A 492 -28.34 -10.79 -29.81
N GLY A 493 -29.28 -11.60 -29.31
CA GLY A 493 -29.05 -13.01 -28.95
C GLY A 493 -28.26 -13.25 -27.66
N ASN A 494 -27.81 -12.22 -26.96
CA ASN A 494 -27.05 -12.35 -25.73
C ASN A 494 -27.91 -12.78 -24.55
N PHE A 495 -27.38 -13.63 -23.68
CA PHE A 495 -28.01 -14.00 -22.42
C PHE A 495 -27.77 -12.90 -21.37
N ILE A 496 -28.83 -12.39 -20.81
CA ILE A 496 -28.86 -11.24 -19.91
C ILE A 496 -29.53 -11.63 -18.60
N PRO A 497 -28.90 -11.38 -17.44
CA PRO A 497 -29.56 -11.54 -16.16
C PRO A 497 -30.84 -10.72 -16.08
N MET A 498 -31.89 -11.29 -15.55
CA MET A 498 -33.26 -10.69 -15.55
C MET A 498 -33.27 -9.26 -15.00
N PHE A 499 -32.45 -8.96 -13.98
CA PHE A 499 -32.33 -7.61 -13.41
C PHE A 499 -31.69 -6.60 -14.37
N ALA A 500 -30.90 -7.05 -15.36
CA ALA A 500 -30.19 -6.18 -16.31
C ALA A 500 -30.97 -5.96 -17.62
N VAL A 501 -32.08 -6.66 -17.83
CA VAL A 501 -32.92 -6.57 -19.06
C VAL A 501 -33.36 -5.13 -19.36
N PRO A 502 -33.86 -4.32 -18.40
CA PRO A 502 -34.26 -2.94 -18.70
C PRO A 502 -33.12 -2.03 -19.14
N ALA A 503 -31.92 -2.23 -18.59
CA ALA A 503 -30.73 -1.47 -18.98
C ALA A 503 -30.25 -1.87 -20.38
N HIS A 504 -30.29 -3.15 -20.69
CA HIS A 504 -29.92 -3.68 -21.99
C HIS A 504 -30.92 -3.27 -23.11
N GLN A 505 -32.22 -3.17 -22.84
CA GLN A 505 -33.20 -2.65 -23.78
C GLN A 505 -32.92 -1.18 -24.13
N ARG A 506 -32.62 -0.34 -23.13
CA ARG A 506 -32.23 1.07 -23.36
C ARG A 506 -30.96 1.20 -24.20
N TYR A 507 -30.02 0.26 -24.07
CA TYR A 507 -28.82 0.23 -24.91
C TYR A 507 -29.19 0.09 -26.39
N HIS A 508 -30.10 -0.83 -26.76
CA HIS A 508 -30.58 -0.98 -28.12
C HIS A 508 -31.37 0.24 -28.62
N GLU A 509 -32.15 0.87 -27.75
CA GLU A 509 -32.86 2.12 -28.09
C GLU A 509 -31.90 3.29 -28.39
N MET A 510 -30.73 3.33 -27.72
CA MET A 510 -29.73 4.38 -27.94
C MET A 510 -28.85 4.14 -29.18
N GLU A 511 -28.61 2.90 -29.59
CA GLU A 511 -27.84 2.56 -30.77
C GLU A 511 -28.66 2.52 -32.08
N GLY A 512 -29.97 2.65 -32.00
CA GLY A 512 -30.85 2.74 -33.19
C GLY A 512 -30.98 1.43 -33.98
N CYS A 513 -30.82 0.29 -33.32
CA CYS A 513 -31.04 -1.04 -33.89
C CYS A 513 -32.44 -1.54 -33.62
#